data_2909e6e3b1208b5b65f8f9c75454e182
#
_entry.id   2909e6e3b1208b5b65f8f9c75454e182
#
_cell.length_a   1.000
_cell.length_b   1.000
_cell.length_c   1.000
_cell.angle_alpha   90.00
_cell.angle_beta   90.00
_cell.angle_gamma   90.00
#
_symmetry.space_group_name_H-M   'P 1'
#
loop_
_entity.id
_entity.type
_entity.pdbx_description
1 polymer ?
#
loop_
_entity_poly.entity_id
_entity_poly.type
_entity_poly.pdbx_seq_one_letter_code
_entity_poly.pdbx_strand_id
1 'polypeptide(L)'
;MAGFTVVSIPSQEDGCVDLEKLKAAVGDDTAGLMLTNPNTVGLFDKNILEITRIVHDAGGLNYYDGANLNAVMGVSRPGDMGFDVVHLNLHKTFSTPHGGGGPGSGPVGCKSLLAPFLPGPVVKKQQNRYHFEKPEHSIGQVKSFYGNF
;
A
#
# COMPACT_ATOMS: atom_id res chain seq x y z
N MET A 1 8.24 11.99 8.19
CA MET A 1 9.26 11.04 7.78
C MET A 1 9.37 9.98 8.87
N ALA A 2 9.33 8.72 8.49
CA ALA A 2 9.14 7.60 9.44
C ALA A 2 10.45 7.11 10.09
N GLY A 3 11.59 7.79 9.85
CA GLY A 3 12.88 7.40 10.44
C GLY A 3 13.60 6.25 9.74
N PHE A 4 13.11 5.81 8.57
CA PHE A 4 13.76 4.78 7.78
C PHE A 4 14.74 5.36 6.76
N THR A 5 15.78 4.59 6.46
CA THR A 5 16.67 4.87 5.32
C THR A 5 16.03 4.31 4.06
N VAL A 6 15.97 5.12 3.01
CA VAL A 6 15.40 4.70 1.72
C VAL A 6 16.53 4.24 0.80
N VAL A 7 16.40 3.01 0.29
CA VAL A 7 17.28 2.43 -0.73
C VAL A 7 16.51 2.31 -2.02
N SER A 8 16.97 2.96 -3.08
CA SER A 8 16.34 2.86 -4.40
C SER A 8 16.87 1.66 -5.17
N ILE A 9 15.99 0.79 -5.60
CA ILE A 9 16.33 -0.34 -6.47
C ILE A 9 16.11 0.10 -7.93
N PRO A 10 17.14 0.05 -8.78
CA PRO A 10 16.99 0.45 -10.17
C PRO A 10 16.16 -0.55 -10.97
N SER A 11 15.58 -0.08 -12.07
CA SER A 11 14.97 -0.95 -13.05
C SER A 11 16.03 -1.53 -14.00
N GLN A 12 15.72 -2.70 -14.57
CA GLN A 12 16.44 -3.29 -15.69
C GLN A 12 16.08 -2.56 -17.00
N GLU A 13 16.74 -2.93 -18.10
CA GLU A 13 16.48 -2.35 -19.43
C GLU A 13 15.05 -2.59 -19.91
N ASP A 14 14.41 -3.69 -19.48
CA ASP A 14 13.00 -3.99 -19.78
C ASP A 14 12.01 -3.21 -18.89
N GLY A 15 12.50 -2.36 -17.99
CA GLY A 15 11.70 -1.54 -17.10
C GLY A 15 11.17 -2.26 -15.84
N CYS A 16 11.46 -3.56 -15.68
CA CYS A 16 11.13 -4.32 -14.47
C CYS A 16 12.14 -4.08 -13.35
N VAL A 17 11.79 -4.46 -12.12
CA VAL A 17 12.69 -4.38 -10.96
C VAL A 17 13.89 -5.29 -11.15
N ASP A 18 15.08 -4.77 -10.86
CA ASP A 18 16.32 -5.56 -10.85
C ASP A 18 16.33 -6.50 -9.63
N LEU A 19 16.02 -7.78 -9.86
CA LEU A 19 15.90 -8.78 -8.78
C LEU A 19 17.23 -9.03 -8.06
N GLU A 20 18.35 -8.98 -8.74
CA GLU A 20 19.65 -9.23 -8.12
C GLU A 20 20.02 -8.08 -7.18
N LYS A 21 19.74 -6.85 -7.60
CA LYS A 21 19.93 -5.67 -6.75
C LYS A 21 18.93 -5.62 -5.60
N LEU A 22 17.70 -6.07 -5.83
CA LEU A 22 16.72 -6.20 -4.75
C LEU A 22 17.22 -7.22 -3.71
N LYS A 23 17.64 -8.42 -4.13
CA LYS A 23 18.17 -9.45 -3.24
C LYS A 23 19.41 -8.97 -2.45
N ALA A 24 20.26 -8.21 -3.10
CA ALA A 24 21.45 -7.65 -2.45
C ALA A 24 21.15 -6.55 -1.42
N ALA A 25 20.03 -5.85 -1.58
CA ALA A 25 19.61 -4.75 -0.71
C ALA A 25 18.70 -5.18 0.44
N VAL A 26 18.04 -6.33 0.32
CA VAL A 26 17.09 -6.83 1.33
C VAL A 26 17.82 -7.68 2.36
N GLY A 27 17.59 -7.39 3.64
CA GLY A 27 18.18 -8.10 4.78
C GLY A 27 17.33 -7.98 6.03
N ASP A 28 17.85 -8.42 7.15
CA ASP A 28 17.15 -8.50 8.45
C ASP A 28 16.68 -7.12 8.99
N ASP A 29 17.25 -6.03 8.47
CA ASP A 29 16.89 -4.67 8.79
C ASP A 29 15.91 -4.03 7.80
N THR A 30 15.40 -4.81 6.83
CA THR A 30 14.44 -4.34 5.84
C THR A 30 13.04 -4.22 6.43
N ALA A 31 12.57 -3.00 6.61
CA ALA A 31 11.20 -2.75 7.08
C ALA A 31 10.14 -3.07 6.02
N GLY A 32 10.43 -2.83 4.75
CA GLY A 32 9.50 -3.12 3.67
C GLY A 32 9.88 -2.55 2.32
N LEU A 33 9.06 -2.86 1.34
CA LEU A 33 9.15 -2.37 -0.04
C LEU A 33 7.90 -1.56 -0.37
N MET A 34 8.08 -0.43 -1.05
CA MET A 34 6.98 0.32 -1.68
C MET A 34 7.11 0.25 -3.19
N LEU A 35 6.06 -0.22 -3.86
CA LEU A 35 6.05 -0.41 -5.30
C LEU A 35 4.66 -0.15 -5.87
N THR A 36 4.60 0.30 -7.13
CA THR A 36 3.38 0.28 -7.94
C THR A 36 3.51 -0.75 -9.06
N ASN A 37 2.44 -1.50 -9.34
CA ASN A 37 2.42 -2.50 -10.41
C ASN A 37 1.03 -2.54 -11.10
N PRO A 38 0.89 -2.20 -12.37
CA PRO A 38 1.93 -1.73 -13.31
C PRO A 38 2.62 -0.46 -12.86
N ASN A 39 3.85 -0.26 -13.33
CA ASN A 39 4.61 0.96 -13.03
C ASN A 39 4.04 2.20 -13.78
N THR A 40 4.60 3.37 -13.51
CA THR A 40 4.10 4.64 -14.07
C THR A 40 4.15 4.71 -15.61
N VAL A 41 5.01 3.94 -16.25
CA VAL A 41 5.07 3.86 -17.73
C VAL A 41 4.21 2.74 -18.32
N GLY A 42 3.41 2.06 -17.48
CA GLY A 42 2.43 1.05 -17.90
C GLY A 42 2.96 -0.36 -18.03
N LEU A 43 4.16 -0.64 -17.52
CA LEU A 43 4.75 -1.98 -17.56
C LEU A 43 4.36 -2.78 -16.30
N PHE A 44 3.80 -3.97 -16.51
CA PHE A 44 3.51 -4.91 -15.44
C PHE A 44 4.75 -5.74 -15.13
N ASP A 45 5.25 -5.68 -13.91
CA ASP A 45 6.38 -6.50 -13.49
C ASP A 45 5.96 -7.96 -13.36
N LYS A 46 6.45 -8.79 -14.28
CA LYS A 46 6.15 -10.22 -14.35
C LYS A 46 6.68 -11.01 -13.15
N ASN A 47 7.67 -10.46 -12.45
CA ASN A 47 8.32 -11.09 -11.32
C ASN A 47 7.72 -10.66 -9.97
N ILE A 48 6.56 -10.00 -9.99
CA ILE A 48 5.98 -9.38 -8.78
C ILE A 48 5.86 -10.34 -7.59
N LEU A 49 5.52 -11.60 -7.82
CA LEU A 49 5.42 -12.60 -6.75
C LEU A 49 6.78 -12.96 -6.14
N GLU A 50 7.85 -12.96 -6.94
CA GLU A 50 9.21 -13.17 -6.43
C GLU A 50 9.68 -11.93 -5.66
N ILE A 51 9.44 -10.73 -6.18
CA ILE A 51 9.76 -9.46 -5.53
C ILE A 51 9.15 -9.40 -4.14
N THR A 52 7.86 -9.62 -4.02
CA THR A 52 7.15 -9.54 -2.73
C THR A 52 7.57 -10.65 -1.77
N ARG A 53 7.89 -11.84 -2.27
CA ARG A 53 8.39 -12.94 -1.47
C ARG A 53 9.77 -12.64 -0.88
N ILE A 54 10.71 -12.09 -1.66
CA ILE A 54 12.05 -11.71 -1.17
C ILE A 54 11.93 -10.81 0.07
N VAL A 55 11.03 -9.84 0.04
CA VAL A 55 10.81 -8.93 1.16
C VAL A 55 10.16 -9.63 2.36
N HIS A 56 9.16 -10.48 2.11
CA HIS A 56 8.52 -11.27 3.17
C HIS A 56 9.47 -12.26 3.83
N ASP A 57 10.34 -12.92 3.07
CA ASP A 57 11.32 -13.87 3.59
C ASP A 57 12.33 -13.19 4.53
N ALA A 58 12.56 -11.89 4.37
CA ALA A 58 13.37 -11.06 5.26
C ALA A 58 12.55 -10.44 6.43
N GLY A 59 11.26 -10.74 6.54
CA GLY A 59 10.38 -10.20 7.58
C GLY A 59 9.81 -8.81 7.30
N GLY A 60 10.08 -8.23 6.14
CA GLY A 60 9.55 -6.95 5.70
C GLY A 60 8.11 -7.02 5.18
N LEU A 61 7.49 -5.88 4.99
CA LEU A 61 6.13 -5.73 4.47
C LEU A 61 6.14 -5.09 3.08
N ASN A 62 5.12 -5.42 2.27
CA ASN A 62 4.97 -4.89 0.93
C ASN A 62 3.82 -3.88 0.86
N TYR A 63 4.15 -2.66 0.48
CA TYR A 63 3.21 -1.56 0.30
C TYR A 63 2.94 -1.33 -1.19
N TYR A 64 1.69 -1.44 -1.58
CA TYR A 64 1.24 -1.14 -2.93
C TYR A 64 0.82 0.33 -3.06
N ASP A 65 1.52 1.06 -3.90
CA ASP A 65 1.04 2.36 -4.35
C ASP A 65 -0.07 2.14 -5.38
N GLY A 66 -1.30 2.21 -4.89
CA GLY A 66 -2.52 2.06 -5.68
C GLY A 66 -3.13 3.39 -6.11
N ALA A 67 -2.35 4.45 -6.14
CA ALA A 67 -2.81 5.78 -6.55
C ALA A 67 -3.50 5.74 -7.91
N ASN A 68 -3.05 4.87 -8.81
CA ASN A 68 -3.71 4.60 -10.09
C ASN A 68 -4.10 3.12 -10.22
N LEU A 69 -5.33 2.79 -9.83
CA LEU A 69 -5.86 1.42 -9.86
C LEU A 69 -6.45 1.02 -11.23
N ASN A 70 -6.53 1.94 -12.18
CA ASN A 70 -7.25 1.74 -13.45
C ASN A 70 -6.80 0.49 -14.21
N ALA A 71 -5.50 0.18 -14.20
CA ALA A 71 -4.93 -0.94 -14.95
C ALA A 71 -5.25 -2.31 -14.35
N VAL A 72 -5.54 -2.38 -13.04
CA VAL A 72 -5.72 -3.65 -12.32
C VAL A 72 -7.13 -3.87 -11.77
N MET A 73 -7.95 -2.83 -11.70
CA MET A 73 -9.30 -2.93 -11.15
C MET A 73 -10.15 -3.92 -11.95
N GLY A 74 -10.66 -4.96 -11.26
CA GLY A 74 -11.42 -6.04 -11.90
C GLY A 74 -10.58 -7.09 -12.61
N VAL A 75 -9.25 -6.92 -12.68
CA VAL A 75 -8.32 -7.86 -13.35
C VAL A 75 -7.45 -8.60 -12.32
N SER A 76 -6.79 -7.87 -11.44
CA SER A 76 -5.99 -8.46 -10.36
C SER A 76 -6.13 -7.68 -9.06
N ARG A 77 -5.81 -8.33 -7.94
CA ARG A 77 -5.89 -7.72 -6.62
C ARG A 77 -4.46 -7.55 -6.05
N PRO A 78 -4.13 -6.37 -5.48
CA PRO A 78 -2.80 -6.17 -4.88
C PRO A 78 -2.44 -7.23 -3.83
N GLY A 79 -3.39 -7.70 -3.03
CA GLY A 79 -3.18 -8.76 -2.05
C GLY A 79 -2.72 -10.09 -2.67
N ASP A 80 -3.20 -10.44 -3.88
CA ASP A 80 -2.81 -11.66 -4.60
C ASP A 80 -1.40 -11.53 -5.20
N MET A 81 -0.94 -10.30 -5.43
CA MET A 81 0.44 -10.00 -5.84
C MET A 81 1.44 -10.00 -4.66
N GLY A 82 0.98 -10.27 -3.42
CA GLY A 82 1.83 -10.31 -2.23
C GLY A 82 1.90 -9.01 -1.43
N PHE A 83 1.13 -7.99 -1.79
CA PHE A 83 1.11 -6.74 -1.03
C PHE A 83 0.28 -6.85 0.25
N ASP A 84 0.74 -6.18 1.31
CA ASP A 84 0.14 -6.20 2.65
C ASP A 84 -0.67 -4.94 2.93
N VAL A 85 -0.29 -3.83 2.31
CA VAL A 85 -0.95 -2.54 2.41
C VAL A 85 -1.17 -1.97 1.03
N VAL A 86 -2.30 -1.30 0.82
CA VAL A 86 -2.60 -0.55 -0.40
C VAL A 86 -3.24 0.78 -0.04
N HIS A 87 -2.82 1.85 -0.69
CA HIS A 87 -3.61 3.07 -0.74
C HIS A 87 -4.22 3.26 -2.12
N LEU A 88 -5.37 3.91 -2.16
CA LEU A 88 -6.09 4.24 -3.39
C LEU A 88 -6.30 5.74 -3.46
N ASN A 89 -6.37 6.30 -4.67
CA ASN A 89 -6.77 7.68 -4.86
C ASN A 89 -8.17 7.73 -5.47
N LEU A 90 -9.14 8.24 -4.72
CA LEU A 90 -10.53 8.31 -5.18
C LEU A 90 -10.72 9.31 -6.33
N HIS A 91 -9.85 10.31 -6.43
CA HIS A 91 -9.84 11.33 -7.48
C HIS A 91 -9.11 10.92 -8.77
N LYS A 92 -8.65 9.67 -8.87
CA LYS A 92 -8.03 9.11 -10.08
C LYS A 92 -8.91 8.04 -10.71
N THR A 93 -8.90 6.85 -10.15
CA THR A 93 -9.68 5.71 -10.67
C THR A 93 -11.18 5.86 -10.43
N PHE A 94 -11.57 6.59 -9.39
CA PHE A 94 -12.96 6.78 -8.98
C PHE A 94 -13.45 8.20 -9.32
N SER A 95 -14.73 8.48 -9.05
CA SER A 95 -15.38 9.72 -9.50
C SER A 95 -15.32 10.87 -8.50
N THR A 96 -14.50 10.77 -7.46
CA THR A 96 -14.37 11.88 -6.49
C THR A 96 -13.74 13.11 -7.13
N PRO A 97 -14.33 14.31 -7.00
CA PRO A 97 -13.75 15.54 -7.51
C PRO A 97 -12.41 15.85 -6.84
N HIS A 98 -11.52 16.55 -7.57
CA HIS A 98 -10.20 16.96 -7.08
C HIS A 98 -10.00 18.48 -7.01
N GLY A 99 -11.05 19.27 -7.21
CA GLY A 99 -11.02 20.71 -7.10
C GLY A 99 -9.99 21.40 -8.01
N GLY A 100 -9.72 20.83 -9.19
CA GLY A 100 -8.71 21.39 -10.11
C GLY A 100 -7.25 21.19 -9.65
N GLY A 101 -6.97 20.16 -8.85
CA GLY A 101 -5.63 19.88 -8.30
C GLY A 101 -5.51 20.21 -6.81
N GLY A 102 -6.63 20.33 -6.13
CA GLY A 102 -6.73 20.57 -4.68
C GLY A 102 -7.01 19.32 -3.88
N PRO A 103 -8.07 19.30 -3.05
CA PRO A 103 -8.35 18.23 -2.11
C PRO A 103 -8.52 16.90 -2.82
N GLY A 104 -8.08 15.85 -2.17
CA GLY A 104 -8.20 14.47 -2.63
C GLY A 104 -8.50 13.55 -1.47
N SER A 105 -8.83 12.28 -1.78
CA SER A 105 -9.12 11.26 -0.79
C SER A 105 -8.37 9.98 -1.13
N GLY A 106 -7.83 9.33 -0.11
CA GLY A 106 -7.01 8.13 -0.28
C GLY A 106 -7.28 7.12 0.82
N PRO A 107 -8.27 6.22 0.66
CA PRO A 107 -8.47 5.13 1.59
C PRO A 107 -7.27 4.18 1.57
N VAL A 108 -6.97 3.60 2.73
CA VAL A 108 -5.91 2.61 2.91
C VAL A 108 -6.54 1.29 3.32
N GLY A 109 -6.19 0.23 2.62
CA GLY A 109 -6.53 -1.16 2.97
C GLY A 109 -5.28 -1.92 3.41
N CYS A 110 -5.46 -2.91 4.29
CA CYS A 110 -4.36 -3.77 4.71
C CYS A 110 -4.82 -5.20 4.96
N LYS A 111 -3.87 -6.14 4.97
CA LYS A 111 -4.11 -7.50 5.43
C LYS A 111 -4.37 -7.52 6.94
N SER A 112 -5.03 -8.61 7.39
CA SER A 112 -5.45 -8.78 8.79
C SER A 112 -4.32 -8.66 9.82
N LEU A 113 -3.09 -9.01 9.44
CA LEU A 113 -1.93 -8.88 10.33
C LEU A 113 -1.68 -7.43 10.80
N LEU A 114 -2.09 -6.44 10.01
CA LEU A 114 -1.94 -5.03 10.33
C LEU A 114 -3.19 -4.40 10.96
N ALA A 115 -4.32 -5.11 10.97
CA ALA A 115 -5.57 -4.59 11.53
C ALA A 115 -5.46 -4.11 13.00
N PRO A 116 -4.70 -4.79 13.89
CA PRO A 116 -4.51 -4.31 15.26
C PRO A 116 -3.83 -2.95 15.40
N PHE A 117 -3.08 -2.54 14.38
CA PHE A 117 -2.28 -1.29 14.38
C PHE A 117 -2.99 -0.12 13.69
N LEU A 118 -4.14 -0.35 13.08
CA LEU A 118 -4.88 0.71 12.38
C LEU A 118 -5.14 1.92 13.26
N PRO A 119 -5.22 3.12 12.66
CA PRO A 119 -5.66 4.31 13.38
C PRO A 119 -7.03 4.08 14.03
N GLY A 120 -7.20 4.63 15.21
CA GLY A 120 -8.47 4.54 15.93
C GLY A 120 -9.15 5.90 16.10
N PRO A 121 -10.45 5.90 16.47
CA PRO A 121 -11.31 4.73 16.63
C PRO A 121 -11.80 4.16 15.31
N VAL A 122 -12.10 2.87 15.28
CA VAL A 122 -12.78 2.18 14.17
C VAL A 122 -14.22 1.84 14.55
N VAL A 123 -15.10 1.76 13.56
CA VAL A 123 -16.49 1.36 13.79
C VAL A 123 -16.58 -0.16 13.70
N LYS A 124 -17.08 -0.78 14.77
CA LYS A 124 -17.40 -2.21 14.80
C LYS A 124 -18.90 -2.45 14.93
N LYS A 125 -19.36 -3.51 14.26
CA LYS A 125 -20.71 -4.02 14.42
C LYS A 125 -20.69 -5.23 15.34
N GLN A 126 -21.45 -5.15 16.44
CA GLN A 126 -21.70 -6.27 17.34
C GLN A 126 -23.20 -6.51 17.43
N GLN A 127 -23.64 -7.70 16.99
CA GLN A 127 -25.04 -8.00 16.80
C GLN A 127 -25.70 -6.95 15.86
N ASN A 128 -26.72 -6.21 16.34
CA ASN A 128 -27.42 -5.17 15.60
C ASN A 128 -27.04 -3.73 15.99
N ARG A 129 -25.93 -3.54 16.71
CA ARG A 129 -25.47 -2.22 17.17
C ARG A 129 -24.08 -1.93 16.64
N TYR A 130 -23.81 -0.65 16.40
CA TYR A 130 -22.49 -0.15 16.03
C TYR A 130 -21.90 0.60 17.23
N HIS A 131 -20.61 0.42 17.44
CA HIS A 131 -19.85 1.12 18.46
C HIS A 131 -18.47 1.49 17.94
N PHE A 132 -17.84 2.46 18.59
CA PHE A 132 -16.46 2.79 18.34
C PHE A 132 -15.56 1.87 19.17
N GLU A 133 -14.52 1.36 18.54
CA GLU A 133 -13.49 0.57 19.20
C GLU A 133 -12.11 1.08 18.81
N LYS A 134 -11.18 1.08 19.76
CA LYS A 134 -9.78 1.35 19.47
C LYS A 134 -9.07 0.02 19.25
N PRO A 135 -8.40 -0.21 18.11
CA PRO A 135 -7.60 -1.41 17.92
C PRO A 135 -6.52 -1.54 18.99
N GLU A 136 -6.16 -2.77 19.37
CA GLU A 136 -5.31 -3.09 20.52
C GLU A 136 -3.95 -2.37 20.48
N HIS A 137 -3.30 -2.38 19.31
CA HIS A 137 -2.00 -1.76 19.08
C HIS A 137 -2.10 -0.52 18.19
N SER A 138 -3.28 0.13 18.18
CA SER A 138 -3.53 1.29 17.33
C SER A 138 -2.41 2.32 17.41
N ILE A 139 -1.96 2.79 16.23
CA ILE A 139 -1.02 3.92 16.13
C ILE A 139 -1.62 5.25 16.62
N GLY A 140 -2.86 5.23 17.07
CA GLY A 140 -3.57 6.40 17.57
C GLY A 140 -4.39 7.09 16.49
N GLN A 141 -4.79 8.31 16.79
CA GLN A 141 -5.57 9.12 15.86
C GLN A 141 -4.64 9.79 14.83
N VAL A 142 -4.90 9.53 13.56
CA VAL A 142 -4.18 10.20 12.47
C VAL A 142 -4.87 11.51 12.16
N LYS A 143 -4.09 12.59 12.11
CA LYS A 143 -4.59 13.90 11.72
C LYS A 143 -4.91 13.88 10.22
N SER A 144 -6.16 14.12 9.89
CA SER A 144 -6.65 14.16 8.52
C SER A 144 -7.27 15.53 8.19
N PHE A 145 -7.38 15.82 6.91
CA PHE A 145 -8.13 16.96 6.44
C PHE A 145 -9.61 16.57 6.31
N TYR A 146 -10.48 17.34 6.94
CA TYR A 146 -11.93 17.17 6.86
C TYR A 146 -12.51 18.15 5.85
N GLY A 147 -12.95 17.70 4.73
CA GLY A 147 -13.52 18.58 3.70
C GLY A 147 -13.60 17.92 2.33
N ASN A 148 -13.21 16.64 2.26
CA ASN A 148 -13.40 15.81 1.08
C ASN A 148 -14.70 15.02 1.19
N PHE A 149 -15.22 14.64 0.04
CA PHE A 149 -16.43 13.84 -0.10
C PHE A 149 -16.20 12.41 0.33
#